data_c4c9381e36554a49a0cff0560a9f606b
#
_entry.id   c4c9381e36554a49a0cff0560a9f606b
#
_cell.length_a   1.000
_cell.length_b   1.000
_cell.length_c   1.000
_cell.angle_alpha   90.00
_cell.angle_beta   90.00
_cell.angle_gamma   90.00
#
_symmetry.space_group_name_H-M   'P 1'
#
loop_
_entity.id
_entity.type
_entity.pdbx_description
1 polymer ?
#
loop_
_entity_poly.entity_id
_entity_poly.type
_entity_poly.pdbx_seq_one_letter_code
_entity_poly.pdbx_strand_id
1 'polypeptide(L)'
;TLVGVYKTTADQMYFNYVRPQENGHHTDTRWIALSPNTGNGLVLVADSLIGFNALRNSIEDFDSEEALPHPYQWNNFSPEEVANHDENAARNVLRRMHHVNDITPRDFVEVCVDMKQQGVGGYDSWGARPEPFHQIPANRDYQWGFTLVPVRSANQANEAAKYDYR
;
A
#
# COMPACT_ATOMS: atom_id res chain seq x y z
N THR A 1 -7.52 12.80 14.63
CA THR A 1 -8.08 12.82 13.25
C THR A 1 -9.56 13.12 13.36
N LEU A 2 -10.07 14.04 12.56
CA LEU A 2 -11.49 14.36 12.50
C LEU A 2 -12.17 13.51 11.43
N VAL A 3 -13.38 13.06 11.72
CA VAL A 3 -14.23 12.43 10.69
C VAL A 3 -14.70 13.51 9.73
N GLY A 4 -14.52 13.27 8.43
CA GLY A 4 -14.86 14.22 7.39
C GLY A 4 -14.72 13.65 5.99
N VAL A 5 -15.07 14.45 5.00
CA VAL A 5 -14.82 14.16 3.60
C VAL A 5 -13.59 14.93 3.18
N TYR A 6 -12.62 14.23 2.68
CA TYR A 6 -11.34 14.78 2.25
C TYR A 6 -11.17 14.58 0.75
N LYS A 7 -10.48 15.50 0.12
CA LYS A 7 -10.12 15.41 -1.29
C LYS A 7 -8.62 15.53 -1.44
N THR A 8 -8.04 14.61 -2.20
CA THR A 8 -6.61 14.55 -2.48
C THR A 8 -6.37 14.02 -3.89
N THR A 9 -5.14 13.91 -4.30
CA THR A 9 -4.72 13.25 -5.54
C THR A 9 -3.76 12.10 -5.21
N ALA A 10 -3.60 11.16 -6.15
CA ALA A 10 -2.63 10.08 -5.99
C ALA A 10 -1.20 10.60 -5.74
N ASP A 11 -0.82 11.69 -6.39
CA ASP A 11 0.49 12.32 -6.17
C ASP A 11 0.64 12.89 -4.75
N GLN A 12 -0.44 13.40 -4.17
CA GLN A 12 -0.43 13.95 -2.81
C GLN A 12 -0.54 12.87 -1.72
N MET A 13 -0.97 11.68 -2.08
CA MET A 13 -1.00 10.54 -1.16
C MET A 13 0.38 9.93 -0.98
N TYR A 14 1.27 10.06 -1.96
CA TYR A 14 2.63 9.59 -1.84
C TYR A 14 3.35 10.34 -0.72
N PHE A 15 3.91 9.58 0.20
CA PHE A 15 4.79 10.11 1.22
C PHE A 15 6.24 9.76 0.88
N ASN A 16 7.14 10.69 1.05
CA ASN A 16 8.54 10.54 0.68
C ASN A 16 9.31 9.57 1.59
N TYR A 17 8.85 8.33 1.61
CA TYR A 17 9.37 7.24 2.41
C TYR A 17 9.14 5.92 1.68
N VAL A 18 10.20 5.27 1.26
CA VAL A 18 10.11 4.08 0.38
C VAL A 18 9.65 2.85 1.15
N ARG A 19 10.01 2.73 2.38
CA ARG A 19 9.65 1.59 3.24
C ARG A 19 9.07 2.09 4.55
N PRO A 20 8.06 1.45 5.10
CA PRO A 20 7.35 0.26 4.60
C PRO A 20 6.48 0.54 3.38
N GLN A 21 5.99 -0.52 2.74
CA GLN A 21 5.22 -0.49 1.49
C GLN A 21 3.82 0.11 1.63
N GLU A 22 3.36 0.36 2.84
CA GLU A 22 2.07 0.98 3.16
C GLU A 22 2.05 2.50 2.90
N ASN A 23 2.96 2.98 2.08
CA ASN A 23 3.05 4.38 1.71
C ASN A 23 1.67 4.92 1.30
N GLY A 24 1.30 6.06 1.86
CA GLY A 24 0.02 6.70 1.56
C GLY A 24 -1.21 6.01 2.12
N HIS A 25 -1.07 5.01 2.99
CA HIS A 25 -2.19 4.26 3.55
C HIS A 25 -3.07 5.11 4.47
N HIS A 26 -4.38 4.98 4.28
CA HIS A 26 -5.42 5.63 5.09
C HIS A 26 -6.29 4.55 5.74
N THR A 27 -6.55 4.69 7.01
CA THR A 27 -7.38 3.76 7.80
C THR A 27 -8.77 4.33 8.08
N ASP A 28 -9.64 3.49 8.60
CA ASP A 28 -10.96 3.87 9.11
C ASP A 28 -11.84 4.63 8.09
N THR A 29 -11.70 4.23 6.83
CA THR A 29 -12.39 4.84 5.70
C THR A 29 -13.73 4.14 5.45
N ARG A 30 -14.79 4.92 5.22
CA ARG A 30 -16.14 4.40 4.91
C ARG A 30 -16.37 4.26 3.42
N TRP A 31 -15.80 5.13 2.63
CA TRP A 31 -15.88 5.11 1.18
C TRP A 31 -14.74 5.91 0.55
N ILE A 32 -14.39 5.54 -0.65
CA ILE A 32 -13.43 6.26 -1.49
C ILE A 32 -14.04 6.51 -2.86
N ALA A 33 -13.73 7.65 -3.45
CA ALA A 33 -14.10 7.96 -4.82
C ALA A 33 -12.84 8.21 -5.65
N LEU A 34 -12.72 7.46 -6.70
CA LEU A 34 -11.65 7.54 -7.67
C LEU A 34 -12.21 8.14 -8.96
N SER A 35 -11.66 9.22 -9.41
CA SER A 35 -12.06 9.83 -10.67
C SER A 35 -10.88 10.53 -11.34
N PRO A 36 -10.79 10.51 -12.67
CA PRO A 36 -9.96 11.45 -13.38
C PRO A 36 -10.45 12.86 -13.10
N ASN A 37 -9.68 13.86 -13.48
CA ASN A 37 -10.06 15.25 -13.30
C ASN A 37 -11.39 15.60 -13.99
N THR A 38 -11.73 14.86 -15.03
CA THR A 38 -12.98 15.00 -15.78
C THR A 38 -13.51 13.61 -16.17
N GLY A 39 -14.83 13.41 -16.11
CA GLY A 39 -15.48 12.21 -16.60
C GLY A 39 -15.92 11.24 -15.52
N ASN A 40 -16.07 9.99 -15.93
CA ASN A 40 -16.61 8.92 -15.10
C ASN A 40 -15.64 8.57 -13.95
N GLY A 41 -16.20 8.19 -12.83
CA GLY A 41 -15.47 7.73 -11.67
C GLY A 41 -16.01 6.43 -11.12
N LEU A 42 -15.37 5.96 -10.07
CA LEU A 42 -15.75 4.77 -9.32
C LEU A 42 -15.79 5.13 -7.83
N VAL A 43 -16.87 4.80 -7.18
CA VAL A 43 -16.99 4.90 -5.73
C VAL A 43 -16.96 3.51 -5.13
N LEU A 44 -16.10 3.32 -4.17
CA LEU A 44 -16.02 2.13 -3.37
C LEU A 44 -16.66 2.43 -2.02
N VAL A 45 -17.73 1.74 -1.69
CA VAL A 45 -18.47 1.90 -0.43
C VAL A 45 -18.24 0.66 0.42
N ALA A 46 -17.64 0.83 1.57
CA ALA A 46 -17.30 -0.26 2.46
C ALA A 46 -18.52 -0.73 3.27
N ASP A 47 -18.61 -2.02 3.51
CA ASP A 47 -19.61 -2.59 4.43
C ASP A 47 -19.36 -2.19 5.88
N SER A 48 -18.10 -1.92 6.18
CA SER A 48 -17.63 -1.42 7.47
C SER A 48 -16.50 -0.41 7.25
N LEU A 49 -15.54 -0.32 8.13
CA LEU A 49 -14.33 0.48 7.92
C LEU A 49 -13.28 -0.33 7.17
N ILE A 50 -12.64 0.30 6.22
CA ILE A 50 -11.54 -0.26 5.42
C ILE A 50 -10.30 0.62 5.52
N GLY A 51 -9.17 0.05 5.15
CA GLY A 51 -7.97 0.79 4.80
C GLY A 51 -7.82 0.88 3.29
N PHE A 52 -7.09 1.87 2.81
CA PHE A 52 -6.73 1.96 1.40
C PHE A 52 -5.49 2.81 1.18
N ASN A 53 -4.85 2.59 0.06
CA ASN A 53 -3.97 3.57 -0.58
C ASN A 53 -4.32 3.69 -2.07
N ALA A 54 -3.84 4.75 -2.71
CA ALA A 54 -3.96 4.97 -4.14
C ALA A 54 -2.73 5.75 -4.61
N LEU A 55 -1.79 5.04 -5.18
CA LEU A 55 -0.49 5.59 -5.57
C LEU A 55 -0.25 5.42 -7.06
N ARG A 56 0.56 6.29 -7.64
CA ARG A 56 1.04 6.16 -9.02
C ARG A 56 2.25 5.23 -9.11
N ASN A 57 2.30 4.24 -8.23
CA ASN A 57 3.36 3.25 -8.15
C ASN A 57 2.74 1.91 -7.81
N SER A 58 3.32 0.82 -8.29
CA SER A 58 2.98 -0.51 -7.82
C SER A 58 3.81 -0.88 -6.59
N ILE A 59 3.41 -1.96 -5.92
CA ILE A 59 4.16 -2.49 -4.77
C ILE A 59 5.59 -2.83 -5.18
N GLU A 60 5.80 -3.35 -6.38
CA GLU A 60 7.10 -3.73 -6.91
C GLU A 60 8.04 -2.53 -7.13
N ASP A 61 7.49 -1.33 -7.30
CA ASP A 61 8.29 -0.11 -7.37
C ASP A 61 8.97 0.23 -6.04
N PHE A 62 8.45 -0.28 -4.93
CA PHE A 62 8.98 -0.06 -3.58
C PHE A 62 9.84 -1.20 -3.06
N ASP A 63 9.88 -2.33 -3.76
CA ASP A 63 10.70 -3.47 -3.39
C ASP A 63 11.30 -4.12 -4.64
N SER A 64 12.46 -4.74 -4.52
CA SER A 64 13.00 -5.53 -5.60
C SER A 64 12.55 -6.98 -5.45
N GLU A 65 12.00 -7.57 -6.50
CA GLU A 65 11.65 -8.98 -6.54
C GLU A 65 12.87 -9.90 -6.36
N GLU A 66 14.04 -9.43 -6.76
CA GLU A 66 15.30 -10.12 -6.52
C GLU A 66 15.91 -9.58 -5.22
N ALA A 67 15.44 -10.09 -4.10
CA ALA A 67 16.12 -9.88 -2.85
C ALA A 67 17.53 -10.45 -2.95
N LEU A 68 18.53 -9.59 -3.03
CA LEU A 68 19.88 -10.02 -2.65
C LEU A 68 19.77 -10.64 -1.26
N PRO A 69 20.40 -11.80 -1.04
CA PRO A 69 20.42 -12.36 0.29
C PRO A 69 20.84 -11.29 1.26
N HIS A 70 20.07 -11.11 2.32
CA HIS A 70 20.42 -10.14 3.35
C HIS A 70 21.88 -10.36 3.77
N PRO A 71 22.69 -9.33 4.05
CA PRO A 71 24.10 -9.51 4.39
C PRO A 71 24.36 -10.57 5.47
N TYR A 72 23.40 -10.79 6.38
CA TYR A 72 23.46 -11.89 7.34
C TYR A 72 23.27 -13.29 6.74
N GLN A 73 22.73 -13.41 5.55
CA GLN A 73 22.59 -14.68 4.81
C GLN A 73 23.86 -14.99 4.01
N TRP A 74 24.71 -14.01 3.74
CA TRP A 74 25.98 -14.21 3.05
C TRP A 74 26.95 -15.12 3.83
N ASN A 75 26.80 -15.19 5.13
CA ASN A 75 27.57 -16.12 5.96
C ASN A 75 27.28 -17.59 5.67
N ASN A 76 26.20 -17.88 4.93
CA ASN A 76 25.83 -19.22 4.53
C ASN A 76 26.28 -19.57 3.10
N PHE A 77 26.86 -18.64 2.36
CA PHE A 77 27.40 -18.86 1.01
C PHE A 77 28.88 -19.16 1.06
N SER A 78 29.29 -20.10 0.22
CA SER A 78 30.72 -20.36 0.02
C SER A 78 31.38 -19.13 -0.66
N PRO A 79 32.71 -18.94 -0.49
CA PRO A 79 33.45 -17.88 -1.19
C PRO A 79 33.30 -17.95 -2.72
N GLU A 80 33.07 -19.13 -3.29
CA GLU A 80 32.84 -19.33 -4.71
C GLU A 80 31.45 -18.87 -5.14
N GLU A 81 30.44 -19.09 -4.33
CA GLU A 81 29.08 -18.61 -4.59
C GLU A 81 29.02 -17.07 -4.51
N VAL A 82 29.77 -16.47 -3.59
CA VAL A 82 29.89 -15.02 -3.49
C VAL A 82 30.67 -14.44 -4.68
N ALA A 83 31.74 -15.12 -5.15
CA ALA A 83 32.57 -14.68 -6.27
C ALA A 83 31.88 -14.84 -7.63
N ASN A 84 31.01 -15.84 -7.77
CA ASN A 84 30.24 -16.10 -8.99
C ASN A 84 28.92 -15.33 -9.04
N HIS A 85 28.62 -14.54 -8.04
CA HIS A 85 27.48 -13.63 -8.09
C HIS A 85 27.74 -12.63 -9.23
N ASP A 86 26.91 -12.71 -10.27
CA ASP A 86 27.03 -11.83 -11.43
C ASP A 86 26.98 -10.37 -10.96
N GLU A 87 28.10 -9.66 -11.11
CA GLU A 87 28.16 -8.23 -10.78
C GLU A 87 27.10 -7.41 -11.51
N ASN A 88 26.63 -7.88 -12.67
CA ASN A 88 25.58 -7.23 -13.44
C ASN A 88 24.21 -7.50 -12.82
N ALA A 89 23.95 -8.69 -12.31
CA ALA A 89 22.75 -8.98 -11.55
C ALA A 89 22.73 -8.15 -10.25
N ALA A 90 23.86 -8.12 -9.53
CA ALA A 90 23.99 -7.27 -8.34
C ALA A 90 23.81 -5.77 -8.67
N ARG A 91 24.35 -5.27 -9.76
CA ARG A 91 24.15 -3.88 -10.20
C ARG A 91 22.73 -3.60 -10.66
N ASN A 92 22.05 -4.56 -11.29
CA ASN A 92 20.66 -4.44 -11.67
C ASN A 92 19.72 -4.47 -10.46
N VAL A 93 20.06 -5.26 -9.47
CA VAL A 93 19.36 -5.28 -8.18
C VAL A 93 19.62 -3.98 -7.41
N LEU A 94 20.87 -3.49 -7.38
CA LEU A 94 21.21 -2.19 -6.79
C LEU A 94 20.50 -1.02 -7.48
N ARG A 95 20.25 -1.13 -8.80
CA ARG A 95 19.44 -0.13 -9.54
C ARG A 95 17.96 -0.15 -9.18
N ARG A 96 17.48 -1.21 -8.58
CA ARG A 96 16.12 -1.33 -8.02
C ARG A 96 16.11 -1.05 -6.52
N MET A 97 17.24 -0.70 -5.94
CA MET A 97 17.27 -0.23 -4.56
C MET A 97 16.64 1.15 -4.49
N HIS A 98 15.60 1.19 -3.76
CA HIS A 98 14.65 2.23 -3.75
C HIS A 98 15.01 3.22 -2.66
N HIS A 99 15.80 4.19 -3.07
CA HIS A 99 15.86 5.46 -2.38
C HIS A 99 14.67 6.30 -2.88
N VAL A 100 14.30 7.26 -2.11
CA VAL A 100 13.23 8.19 -2.45
C VAL A 100 13.37 8.78 -3.85
N ASN A 101 14.60 9.00 -4.30
CA ASN A 101 14.92 9.59 -5.60
C ASN A 101 14.77 8.61 -6.77
N ASP A 102 14.66 7.32 -6.50
CA ASP A 102 14.55 6.28 -7.53
C ASP A 102 13.09 6.03 -7.91
N ILE A 103 12.17 6.41 -7.05
CA ILE A 103 10.74 6.21 -7.26
C ILE A 103 10.20 7.26 -8.23
N THR A 104 9.72 6.80 -9.36
CA THR A 104 9.10 7.65 -10.38
C THR A 104 7.62 7.28 -10.56
N PRO A 105 6.73 8.28 -10.63
CA PRO A 105 5.31 8.01 -10.87
C PRO A 105 5.07 7.31 -12.20
N ARG A 106 4.18 6.32 -12.21
CA ARG A 106 3.72 5.61 -13.39
C ARG A 106 2.50 6.30 -14.02
N ASP A 107 2.09 5.81 -15.20
CA ASP A 107 0.90 6.32 -15.91
C ASP A 107 -0.41 5.68 -15.45
N PHE A 108 -0.37 4.96 -14.34
CA PHE A 108 -1.54 4.35 -13.70
C PHE A 108 -1.62 4.73 -12.23
N VAL A 109 -2.73 4.40 -11.62
CA VAL A 109 -2.90 4.45 -10.16
C VAL A 109 -3.24 3.04 -9.71
N GLU A 110 -2.39 2.47 -8.85
CA GLU A 110 -2.70 1.25 -8.13
C GLU A 110 -3.48 1.59 -6.86
N VAL A 111 -4.58 0.90 -6.65
CA VAL A 111 -5.44 1.09 -5.49
C VAL A 111 -5.48 -0.20 -4.70
N CYS A 112 -4.90 -0.18 -3.52
CA CYS A 112 -5.02 -1.25 -2.56
C CYS A 112 -6.19 -0.96 -1.63
N VAL A 113 -7.00 -1.98 -1.37
CA VAL A 113 -8.14 -1.91 -0.45
C VAL A 113 -8.01 -3.04 0.54
N ASP A 114 -7.93 -2.70 1.80
CA ASP A 114 -7.65 -3.64 2.87
C ASP A 114 -8.78 -3.67 3.89
N MET A 115 -9.11 -4.85 4.36
CA MET A 115 -10.00 -5.00 5.51
C MET A 115 -9.42 -4.26 6.72
N LYS A 116 -8.15 -4.49 6.97
CA LYS A 116 -7.39 -3.94 8.09
C LYS A 116 -5.91 -4.22 7.84
N GLN A 117 -5.05 -3.37 8.31
CA GLN A 117 -3.62 -3.65 8.38
C GLN A 117 -3.19 -4.02 9.79
N GLN A 118 -2.27 -4.97 9.88
CA GLN A 118 -1.60 -5.26 11.13
C GLN A 118 -0.59 -4.17 11.43
N GLY A 119 -0.52 -3.75 12.68
CA GLY A 119 0.52 -2.83 13.13
C GLY A 119 1.92 -3.43 12.89
N VAL A 120 2.83 -2.64 12.35
CA VAL A 120 4.17 -3.11 11.93
C VAL A 120 5.14 -3.14 13.10
N GLY A 121 4.92 -2.43 14.15
CA GLY A 121 5.79 -2.39 15.31
C GLY A 121 5.07 -2.03 16.58
N GLY A 122 5.77 -2.19 17.69
CA GLY A 122 5.34 -1.71 18.99
C GLY A 122 6.00 -0.39 19.32
N TYR A 123 6.25 -0.19 20.59
CA TYR A 123 6.87 1.02 21.14
C TYR A 123 8.41 1.04 21.03
N ASP A 124 9.01 0.05 20.40
CA ASP A 124 10.43 0.03 20.07
C ASP A 124 10.69 -0.52 18.66
N SER A 125 11.91 -0.38 18.18
CA SER A 125 12.36 -0.84 16.85
C SER A 125 12.99 -2.24 16.88
N TRP A 126 12.97 -2.94 18.02
CA TRP A 126 13.77 -4.13 18.23
C TRP A 126 12.97 -5.43 18.24
N GLY A 127 11.67 -5.35 18.17
CA GLY A 127 10.83 -6.54 18.12
C GLY A 127 9.63 -6.49 19.05
N ALA A 128 9.34 -5.34 19.64
CA ALA A 128 8.07 -5.15 20.33
C ALA A 128 6.94 -5.36 19.32
N ARG A 129 6.00 -6.23 19.67
CA ARG A 129 4.83 -6.49 18.84
C ARG A 129 3.83 -5.35 18.99
N PRO A 130 3.00 -5.11 17.95
CA PRO A 130 1.90 -4.17 18.09
C PRO A 130 0.96 -4.62 19.21
N GLU A 131 0.28 -3.67 19.81
CA GLU A 131 -0.76 -3.96 20.80
C GLU A 131 -1.80 -4.95 20.25
N PRO A 132 -2.41 -5.79 21.07
CA PRO A 132 -3.30 -6.87 20.60
C PRO A 132 -4.45 -6.39 19.70
N PHE A 133 -4.96 -5.19 19.90
CA PHE A 133 -6.04 -4.63 19.08
C PHE A 133 -5.58 -4.17 17.67
N HIS A 134 -4.28 -4.04 17.46
CA HIS A 134 -3.67 -3.77 16.16
C HIS A 134 -3.17 -5.04 15.46
N GLN A 135 -3.31 -6.19 16.08
CA GLN A 135 -2.93 -7.46 15.48
C GLN A 135 -4.07 -8.07 14.68
N ILE A 136 -3.74 -8.86 13.68
CA ILE A 136 -4.66 -9.65 12.88
C ILE A 136 -4.32 -11.14 13.12
N PRO A 137 -4.94 -11.78 14.12
CA PRO A 137 -4.68 -13.18 14.42
C PRO A 137 -4.99 -14.11 13.25
N ALA A 138 -4.06 -14.98 12.88
CA ALA A 138 -4.22 -15.92 11.77
C ALA A 138 -5.14 -17.14 12.10
N ASN A 139 -5.59 -17.28 13.33
CA ASN A 139 -6.33 -18.43 13.83
C ASN A 139 -7.85 -18.22 13.89
N ARG A 140 -8.38 -17.32 13.11
CA ARG A 140 -9.82 -17.04 13.01
C ARG A 140 -10.19 -16.61 11.59
N ASP A 141 -11.46 -16.78 11.27
CA ASP A 141 -12.01 -16.31 10.00
C ASP A 141 -12.29 -14.81 10.02
N TYR A 142 -12.19 -14.20 8.85
CA TYR A 142 -12.51 -12.80 8.61
C TYR A 142 -13.51 -12.72 7.46
N GLN A 143 -14.47 -11.84 7.60
CA GLN A 143 -15.41 -11.50 6.55
C GLN A 143 -15.50 -9.98 6.43
N TRP A 144 -15.36 -9.49 5.23
CA TRP A 144 -15.48 -8.08 4.91
C TRP A 144 -15.88 -7.90 3.46
N GLY A 145 -16.32 -6.71 3.11
CA GLY A 145 -16.71 -6.44 1.75
C GLY A 145 -16.86 -4.96 1.47
N PHE A 146 -17.04 -4.67 0.20
CA PHE A 146 -17.35 -3.35 -0.31
C PHE A 146 -18.12 -3.46 -1.62
N THR A 147 -18.84 -2.39 -1.96
CA THR A 147 -19.55 -2.27 -3.22
C THR A 147 -18.87 -1.24 -4.13
N LEU A 148 -18.69 -1.59 -5.39
CA LEU A 148 -18.20 -0.68 -6.43
C LEU A 148 -19.37 -0.03 -7.15
N VAL A 149 -19.45 1.29 -7.13
CA VAL A 149 -20.51 2.09 -7.73
C VAL A 149 -19.93 2.98 -8.82
N PRO A 150 -20.18 2.71 -10.10
CA PRO A 150 -19.82 3.61 -11.18
C PRO A 150 -20.57 4.95 -11.05
N VAL A 151 -19.87 6.05 -11.22
CA VAL A 151 -20.44 7.40 -11.22
C VAL A 151 -20.01 8.19 -12.44
N ARG A 152 -20.84 9.10 -12.89
CA ARG A 152 -20.54 9.94 -14.06
C ARG A 152 -19.65 11.15 -13.73
N SER A 153 -19.56 11.49 -12.47
CA SER A 153 -18.68 12.55 -11.97
C SER A 153 -18.38 12.36 -10.49
N ALA A 154 -17.26 12.92 -10.02
CA ALA A 154 -16.88 12.92 -8.61
C ALA A 154 -17.94 13.57 -7.69
N ASN A 155 -18.73 14.51 -8.21
CA ASN A 155 -19.79 15.15 -7.43
C ASN A 155 -20.91 14.20 -6.98
N GLN A 156 -21.08 13.07 -7.65
CA GLN A 156 -22.04 12.04 -7.28
C GLN A 156 -21.54 11.11 -6.17
N ALA A 157 -20.27 11.19 -5.81
CA ALA A 157 -19.66 10.27 -4.85
C ALA A 157 -20.35 10.31 -3.47
N ASN A 158 -20.64 11.50 -2.97
CA ASN A 158 -21.33 11.67 -1.69
C ASN A 158 -22.74 11.06 -1.68
N GLU A 159 -23.45 11.15 -2.79
CA GLU A 159 -24.77 10.53 -2.93
C GLU A 159 -24.67 9.02 -3.01
N ALA A 160 -23.76 8.52 -3.86
CA ALA A 160 -23.51 7.09 -3.97
C ALA A 160 -23.11 6.45 -2.62
N ALA A 161 -22.32 7.16 -1.82
CA ALA A 161 -21.83 6.67 -0.54
C ALA A 161 -22.89 6.64 0.57
N LYS A 162 -24.08 7.24 0.35
CA LYS A 162 -25.17 7.24 1.35
C LYS A 162 -26.04 5.99 1.32
N TYR A 163 -25.97 5.23 0.23
CA TYR A 163 -26.81 4.04 0.09
C TYR A 163 -26.21 2.85 0.85
N ASP A 164 -27.07 2.09 1.49
CA ASP A 164 -26.74 0.75 1.98
C ASP A 164 -26.94 -0.25 0.83
N TYR A 165 -25.87 -0.84 0.38
CA TYR A 165 -25.86 -1.80 -0.72
C TYR A 165 -25.90 -3.26 -0.25
N ARG A 166 -26.08 -3.49 1.04
CA ARG A 166 -26.17 -4.83 1.65
C ARG A 166 -27.53 -5.45 1.50
#